data_2b2c4e7bde10df32c6b9b137a234d1c5
#
_entry.id   2b2c4e7bde10df32c6b9b137a234d1c5
#
_cell.length_a   1.000
_cell.length_b   1.000
_cell.length_c   1.000
_cell.angle_alpha   90.00
_cell.angle_beta   90.00
_cell.angle_gamma   90.00
#
_symmetry.space_group_name_H-M   'P 1'
#
loop_
_entity.id
_entity.type
_entity.pdbx_description
1 polymer ?
#
loop_
_entity_poly.entity_id
_entity_poly.type
_entity_poly.pdbx_seq_one_letter_code
_entity_poly.pdbx_strand_id
1 'polypeptide(L)'
;MKYIEYNSEGNCIIRSFSKLYNTNSTDIYNELESIKNELNSNDSNDIEVFEEYMKRRNTNKIDKYKDIQVKDLVLDNNSYIVFCYDKKDWYHLIPVIDNTIYDKTDKCLDLYVISIYRKD
;
A
#
# COMPACT_ATOMS: atom_id res chain seq x y z
N MET A 1 15.89 5.38 4.95
CA MET A 1 14.86 5.39 3.89
C MET A 1 14.48 6.82 3.58
N LYS A 2 14.39 7.16 2.31
CA LYS A 2 14.00 8.51 1.88
C LYS A 2 12.50 8.68 1.90
N TYR A 3 12.04 9.91 2.03
CA TYR A 3 10.63 10.28 1.90
C TYR A 3 10.49 11.34 0.81
N ILE A 4 9.53 11.14 -0.10
CA ILE A 4 9.17 12.12 -1.12
C ILE A 4 7.67 12.37 -1.04
N GLU A 5 7.28 13.64 -0.98
CA GLU A 5 5.86 14.00 -1.03
C GLU A 5 5.28 13.63 -2.39
N TYR A 6 4.14 12.91 -2.35
CA TYR A 6 3.49 12.44 -3.55
C TYR A 6 1.98 12.63 -3.41
N ASN A 7 1.42 13.41 -4.32
CA ASN A 7 -0.02 13.67 -4.40
C ASN A 7 -0.56 13.15 -5.72
N SER A 8 -1.56 12.29 -5.63
CA SER A 8 -2.36 11.87 -6.77
C SER A 8 -3.81 11.72 -6.34
N GLU A 9 -4.71 11.55 -7.30
CA GLU A 9 -6.13 11.39 -7.00
C GLU A 9 -6.40 10.07 -6.25
N GLY A 10 -7.44 10.09 -5.41
CA GLY A 10 -7.92 8.93 -4.71
C GLY A 10 -7.40 8.79 -3.30
N ASN A 11 -7.79 7.69 -2.64
CA ASN A 11 -7.37 7.37 -1.29
C ASN A 11 -5.94 6.79 -1.27
N CYS A 12 -5.46 6.39 -0.10
CA CYS A 12 -4.10 5.87 0.05
C CYS A 12 -3.86 4.60 -0.77
N ILE A 13 -4.89 3.75 -0.93
CA ILE A 13 -4.77 2.52 -1.73
C ILE A 13 -4.57 2.87 -3.19
N ILE A 14 -5.43 3.74 -3.73
CA ILE A 14 -5.35 4.16 -5.14
C ILE A 14 -4.04 4.91 -5.41
N ARG A 15 -3.63 5.82 -4.51
CA ARG A 15 -2.35 6.54 -4.63
C ARG A 15 -1.17 5.58 -4.66
N SER A 16 -1.16 4.61 -3.75
CA SER A 16 -0.07 3.64 -3.64
C SER A 16 0.05 2.80 -4.91
N PHE A 17 -1.07 2.31 -5.42
CA PHE A 17 -1.08 1.49 -6.64
C PHE A 17 -0.77 2.32 -7.88
N SER A 18 -1.24 3.55 -7.93
CA SER A 18 -0.90 4.47 -9.03
C SER A 18 0.62 4.65 -9.13
N LYS A 19 1.28 4.84 -7.99
CA LYS A 19 2.73 5.02 -7.96
C LYS A 19 3.47 3.72 -8.27
N LEU A 20 3.09 2.62 -7.62
CA LEU A 20 3.80 1.35 -7.74
C LEU A 20 3.67 0.75 -9.14
N TYR A 21 2.47 0.80 -9.72
CA TYR A 21 2.15 0.15 -10.99
C TYR A 21 2.09 1.10 -12.17
N ASN A 22 2.29 2.40 -11.94
CA ASN A 22 2.22 3.43 -12.98
C ASN A 22 0.90 3.35 -13.77
N THR A 23 -0.20 3.28 -13.04
CA THR A 23 -1.55 3.14 -13.59
C THR A 23 -2.40 4.32 -13.12
N ASN A 24 -3.34 4.78 -13.94
CA ASN A 24 -4.19 5.92 -13.56
C ASN A 24 -5.24 5.51 -12.52
N SER A 25 -5.71 6.51 -11.76
CA SER A 25 -6.62 6.29 -10.62
C SER A 25 -7.97 5.71 -11.04
N THR A 26 -8.48 6.07 -12.22
CA THR A 26 -9.76 5.57 -12.72
C THR A 26 -9.71 4.06 -12.97
N ASP A 27 -8.65 3.61 -13.64
CA ASP A 27 -8.48 2.17 -13.92
C ASP A 27 -8.31 1.37 -12.64
N ILE A 28 -7.56 1.91 -11.67
CA ILE A 28 -7.38 1.26 -10.37
C ILE A 28 -8.74 1.15 -9.65
N TYR A 29 -9.48 2.25 -9.57
CA TYR A 29 -10.79 2.27 -8.93
C TYR A 29 -11.73 1.24 -9.55
N ASN A 30 -11.81 1.20 -10.88
CA ASN A 30 -12.71 0.30 -11.59
C ASN A 30 -12.35 -1.17 -11.33
N GLU A 31 -11.06 -1.49 -11.29
CA GLU A 31 -10.63 -2.87 -11.02
C GLU A 31 -10.90 -3.25 -9.55
N LEU A 32 -10.64 -2.35 -8.59
CA LEU A 32 -10.95 -2.60 -7.18
C LEU A 32 -12.45 -2.86 -6.99
N GLU A 33 -13.31 -2.08 -7.65
CA GLU A 33 -14.76 -2.30 -7.59
C GLU A 33 -15.15 -3.66 -8.20
N SER A 34 -14.52 -4.03 -9.32
CA SER A 34 -14.75 -5.34 -9.95
C SER A 34 -14.35 -6.47 -9.02
N ILE A 35 -13.19 -6.40 -8.40
CA ILE A 35 -12.71 -7.40 -7.44
C ILE A 35 -13.64 -7.48 -6.23
N LYS A 36 -14.06 -6.32 -5.71
CA LYS A 36 -15.02 -6.27 -4.61
C LYS A 36 -16.28 -7.08 -4.93
N ASN A 37 -16.83 -6.90 -6.12
CA ASN A 37 -18.03 -7.61 -6.55
C ASN A 37 -17.78 -9.12 -6.72
N GLU A 38 -16.64 -9.49 -7.29
CA GLU A 38 -16.25 -10.91 -7.45
C GLU A 38 -16.11 -11.62 -6.11
N LEU A 39 -15.58 -10.94 -5.10
CA LEU A 39 -15.35 -11.51 -3.78
C LEU A 39 -16.54 -11.35 -2.83
N ASN A 40 -17.61 -10.70 -3.25
CA ASN A 40 -18.74 -10.33 -2.40
C ASN A 40 -18.29 -9.54 -1.16
N SER A 41 -17.31 -8.69 -1.33
CA SER A 41 -16.82 -7.83 -0.26
C SER A 41 -17.70 -6.59 -0.13
N ASN A 42 -17.77 -6.01 1.06
CA ASN A 42 -18.62 -4.85 1.33
C ASN A 42 -18.00 -3.53 0.88
N ASP A 43 -16.66 -3.49 0.78
CA ASP A 43 -15.94 -2.24 0.52
C ASP A 43 -14.70 -2.54 -0.33
N SER A 44 -14.46 -1.68 -1.33
CA SER A 44 -13.27 -1.78 -2.17
C SER A 44 -11.97 -1.52 -1.41
N ASN A 45 -12.04 -1.00 -0.19
CA ASN A 45 -10.89 -0.79 0.69
C ASN A 45 -10.61 -1.98 1.61
N ASP A 46 -11.39 -3.06 1.54
CA ASP A 46 -11.15 -4.25 2.35
C ASP A 46 -9.83 -4.92 1.98
N ILE A 47 -9.18 -5.50 2.99
CA ILE A 47 -7.87 -6.13 2.83
C ILE A 47 -7.88 -7.19 1.73
N GLU A 48 -8.90 -8.04 1.71
CA GLU A 48 -9.02 -9.09 0.68
C GLU A 48 -9.08 -8.53 -0.74
N VAL A 49 -9.68 -7.34 -0.91
CA VAL A 49 -9.80 -6.70 -2.21
C VAL A 49 -8.45 -6.18 -2.67
N PHE A 50 -7.75 -5.39 -1.85
CA PHE A 50 -6.47 -4.84 -2.29
C PHE A 50 -5.37 -5.91 -2.36
N GLU A 51 -5.43 -6.95 -1.53
CA GLU A 51 -4.50 -8.08 -1.65
C GLU A 51 -4.68 -8.83 -2.97
N GLU A 52 -5.92 -9.02 -3.41
CA GLU A 52 -6.19 -9.66 -4.71
C GLU A 52 -5.70 -8.79 -5.87
N TYR A 53 -5.91 -7.47 -5.79
CA TYR A 53 -5.39 -6.53 -6.79
C TYR A 53 -3.87 -6.65 -6.93
N MET A 54 -3.16 -6.68 -5.79
CA MET A 54 -1.71 -6.83 -5.77
C MET A 54 -1.24 -8.18 -6.28
N LYS A 55 -1.94 -9.25 -5.90
CA LYS A 55 -1.61 -10.61 -6.33
C LYS A 55 -1.64 -10.76 -7.84
N ARG A 56 -2.63 -10.15 -8.50
CA ARG A 56 -2.73 -10.15 -9.97
C ARG A 56 -1.54 -9.46 -10.64
N ARG A 57 -0.75 -8.71 -9.88
CA ARG A 57 0.43 -7.97 -10.33
C ARG A 57 1.71 -8.48 -9.70
N ASN A 58 1.73 -9.75 -9.33
CA ASN A 58 2.91 -10.41 -8.75
C ASN A 58 3.45 -9.67 -7.52
N THR A 59 2.56 -9.09 -6.72
CA THR A 59 2.89 -8.40 -5.48
C THR A 59 2.30 -9.21 -4.33
N ASN A 60 3.16 -9.85 -3.55
CA ASN A 60 2.75 -10.83 -2.56
C ASN A 60 3.29 -10.48 -1.18
N LYS A 61 2.54 -10.88 -0.16
CA LYS A 61 2.97 -10.69 1.23
C LYS A 61 4.23 -11.49 1.50
N ILE A 62 5.26 -10.82 1.98
CA ILE A 62 6.54 -11.47 2.29
C ILE A 62 6.78 -11.55 3.79
N ASP A 63 6.20 -10.64 4.57
CA ASP A 63 6.46 -10.62 6.00
C ASP A 63 5.40 -9.84 6.76
N LYS A 64 5.39 -10.03 8.10
CA LYS A 64 4.61 -9.27 9.05
C LYS A 64 5.53 -8.74 10.13
N TYR A 65 5.37 -7.48 10.46
CA TYR A 65 6.13 -6.86 11.53
C TYR A 65 5.16 -6.40 12.60
N LYS A 66 5.53 -6.62 13.86
CA LYS A 66 4.79 -6.10 15.01
C LYS A 66 5.69 -5.14 15.75
N ASP A 67 5.11 -4.02 16.18
CA ASP A 67 5.79 -3.03 17.03
C ASP A 67 7.02 -2.39 16.39
N ILE A 68 7.13 -2.43 15.06
CA ILE A 68 8.15 -1.67 14.34
C ILE A 68 7.47 -0.52 13.58
N GLN A 69 8.04 0.66 13.67
CA GLN A 69 7.55 1.82 12.94
C GLN A 69 8.10 1.84 11.51
N VAL A 70 7.35 2.48 10.61
CA VAL A 70 7.75 2.58 9.20
C VAL A 70 9.15 3.19 9.07
N LYS A 71 9.47 4.20 9.86
CA LYS A 71 10.78 4.86 9.82
C LYS A 71 11.95 3.95 10.16
N ASP A 72 11.68 2.84 10.86
CA ASP A 72 12.70 1.88 11.27
C ASP A 72 12.84 0.69 10.31
N LEU A 73 12.04 0.67 9.24
CA LEU A 73 12.14 -0.38 8.24
C LEU A 73 13.45 -0.30 7.48
N VAL A 74 14.04 -1.47 7.23
CA VAL A 74 15.21 -1.61 6.37
C VAL A 74 14.79 -2.53 5.21
N LEU A 75 14.61 -1.95 4.03
CA LEU A 75 14.23 -2.66 2.82
C LEU A 75 15.33 -2.47 1.77
N ASP A 76 15.40 -3.42 0.83
CA ASP A 76 16.30 -3.29 -0.31
C ASP A 76 15.71 -2.38 -1.40
N ASN A 77 16.31 -2.37 -2.59
CA ASN A 77 15.91 -1.48 -3.67
C ASN A 77 14.76 -2.01 -4.53
N ASN A 78 14.06 -3.05 -4.07
CA ASN A 78 12.86 -3.54 -4.76
C ASN A 78 11.66 -2.63 -4.52
N SER A 79 10.53 -3.00 -5.09
CA SER A 79 9.27 -2.26 -4.95
C SER A 79 8.36 -2.98 -3.96
N TYR A 80 7.83 -2.21 -3.00
CA TYR A 80 7.02 -2.74 -1.91
C TYR A 80 5.76 -1.93 -1.70
N ILE A 81 4.76 -2.58 -1.13
CA ILE A 81 3.63 -1.93 -0.45
C ILE A 81 3.75 -2.25 1.02
N VAL A 82 3.61 -1.25 1.87
CA VAL A 82 3.61 -1.41 3.32
C VAL A 82 2.23 -1.06 3.85
N PHE A 83 1.60 -2.02 4.53
CA PHE A 83 0.34 -1.82 5.24
C PHE A 83 0.66 -1.51 6.68
N CYS A 84 0.19 -0.38 7.18
CA CYS A 84 0.55 0.15 8.50
C CYS A 84 -0.66 0.78 9.18
N TYR A 85 -0.52 1.10 10.48
CA TYR A 85 -1.61 1.67 11.25
C TYR A 85 -1.08 2.44 12.46
N ASP A 86 -1.97 3.20 13.12
CA ASP A 86 -1.63 4.02 14.28
C ASP A 86 -1.79 3.27 15.62
N LYS A 87 -1.97 1.95 15.58
CA LYS A 87 -2.28 1.07 16.72
C LYS A 87 -3.68 1.30 17.32
N LYS A 88 -4.53 2.04 16.63
CA LYS A 88 -5.92 2.27 17.04
C LYS A 88 -6.86 1.79 15.95
N ASP A 89 -7.31 2.69 15.09
CA ASP A 89 -8.31 2.41 14.08
C ASP A 89 -7.98 3.01 12.71
N TRP A 90 -6.86 3.71 12.56
CA TRP A 90 -6.49 4.31 11.30
C TRP A 90 -5.46 3.44 10.57
N TYR A 91 -5.89 2.89 9.44
CA TYR A 91 -5.08 2.02 8.59
C TYR A 91 -4.63 2.78 7.35
N HIS A 92 -3.43 2.47 6.87
CA HIS A 92 -2.81 3.21 5.79
C HIS A 92 -1.95 2.30 4.93
N LEU A 93 -1.93 2.56 3.62
CA LEU A 93 -1.13 1.84 2.66
C LEU A 93 -0.15 2.81 2.01
N ILE A 94 1.12 2.44 1.91
CA ILE A 94 2.14 3.26 1.29
C ILE A 94 3.01 2.45 0.33
N PRO A 95 3.45 3.05 -0.78
CA PRO A 95 4.43 2.43 -1.68
C PRO A 95 5.83 2.79 -1.22
N VAL A 96 6.73 1.81 -1.30
CA VAL A 96 8.17 2.01 -1.06
C VAL A 96 8.90 1.49 -2.29
N ILE A 97 9.52 2.38 -3.02
CA ILE A 97 10.18 2.07 -4.29
C ILE A 97 11.61 2.55 -4.22
N ASP A 98 12.55 1.66 -4.47
CA ASP A 98 13.98 1.98 -4.43
C ASP A 98 14.35 2.67 -3.12
N ASN A 99 13.93 2.07 -2.02
CA ASN A 99 14.16 2.55 -0.64
C ASN A 99 13.64 3.98 -0.39
N THR A 100 12.56 4.35 -1.09
CA THR A 100 11.93 5.68 -0.98
C THR A 100 10.44 5.53 -0.76
N ILE A 101 9.92 6.21 0.27
CA ILE A 101 8.49 6.26 0.59
C ILE A 101 7.86 7.43 -0.18
N TYR A 102 6.70 7.17 -0.79
CA TYR A 102 5.91 8.19 -1.49
C TYR A 102 4.55 8.33 -0.82
N ASP A 103 4.31 9.46 -0.17
CA ASP A 103 3.04 9.72 0.50
C ASP A 103 2.75 11.22 0.55
N LYS A 104 1.50 11.57 0.87
CA LYS A 104 1.07 12.97 0.97
C LYS A 104 1.81 13.73 2.05
N THR A 105 2.07 13.07 3.19
CA THR A 105 2.78 13.67 4.33
C THR A 105 3.74 12.65 4.91
N ASP A 106 4.67 13.13 5.74
CA ASP A 106 5.63 12.27 6.43
C ASP A 106 5.07 11.60 7.69
N LYS A 107 3.80 11.81 8.00
CA LYS A 107 3.15 11.20 9.18
C LYS A 107 3.19 9.67 9.15
N CYS A 108 3.25 9.09 7.95
CA CYS A 108 3.34 7.63 7.81
C CYS A 108 4.60 7.05 8.46
N LEU A 109 5.64 7.85 8.63
CA LEU A 109 6.90 7.39 9.26
C LEU A 109 6.71 6.92 10.69
N ASP A 110 5.73 7.48 11.40
CA ASP A 110 5.44 7.14 12.80
C ASP A 110 4.40 6.00 12.93
N LEU A 111 3.84 5.53 11.85
CA LEU A 111 2.90 4.41 11.86
C LEU A 111 3.63 3.09 12.07
N TYR A 112 2.89 2.09 12.55
CA TYR A 112 3.42 0.76 12.84
C TYR A 112 3.09 -0.20 11.71
N VAL A 113 4.06 -1.03 11.35
CA VAL A 113 3.94 -1.96 10.21
C VAL A 113 3.09 -3.16 10.59
N ILE A 114 2.11 -3.49 9.74
CA ILE A 114 1.30 -4.71 9.86
C ILE A 114 1.82 -5.76 8.89
N SER A 115 1.96 -5.42 7.62
CA SER A 115 2.36 -6.36 6.57
C SER A 115 3.18 -5.66 5.50
N ILE A 116 4.06 -6.42 4.86
CA ILE A 116 4.85 -5.94 3.73
C ILE A 116 4.59 -6.85 2.54
N TYR A 117 4.38 -6.24 1.39
CA TYR A 117 4.15 -6.92 0.11
C TYR A 117 5.24 -6.51 -0.85
N ARG A 118 5.84 -7.49 -1.53
CA ARG A 118 6.88 -7.22 -2.53
C ARG A 118 6.35 -7.49 -3.94
N LYS A 119 6.65 -6.56 -4.83
CA LYS A 119 6.40 -6.73 -6.26
C LYS A 119 7.56 -7.50 -6.87
N ASP A 120 7.27 -8.63 -7.42
CA ASP A 120 8.26 -9.46 -8.11
C ASP A 120 8.41 -9.08 -9.57
#